data_4fa8a649ed2d8b3881b0394908ed615c
#
_entry.id   4fa8a649ed2d8b3881b0394908ed615c
#
_cell.length_a   1.000
_cell.length_b   1.000
_cell.length_c   1.000
_cell.angle_alpha   90.00
_cell.angle_beta   90.00
_cell.angle_gamma   90.00
#
_symmetry.space_group_name_H-M   'P 1'
#
loop_
_entity.id
_entity.type
_entity.pdbx_description
1 polymer ?
#
loop_
_entity_poly.entity_id
_entity_poly.type
_entity_poly.pdbx_seq_one_letter_code
_entity_poly.pdbx_strand_id
1 'polypeptide(L)'
;CTITGTDVFGDAMTEVITSTGSAEAVAGTKLFLTVTAVECSAKYAANITVGSGDLCAEAIQGKNRIRLKGFSIVSGGTAGVVNFINGAPEDGTTLFKSRTIGTDNTTVDRTIPEQGVLFDNGMSVQYTIATIDMMTFFHG
;
A
#
# COMPACT_ATOMS: atom_id res chain seq x y z
N CYS A 1 14.45 -3.81 -16.21
CA CYS A 1 13.72 -5.04 -15.89
C CYS A 1 12.22 -4.76 -15.84
N THR A 2 11.42 -5.73 -16.27
CA THR A 2 9.97 -5.72 -16.13
C THR A 2 9.60 -6.63 -14.97
N ILE A 3 8.85 -6.08 -14.01
CA ILE A 3 8.29 -6.81 -12.90
C ILE A 3 6.82 -7.12 -13.24
N THR A 4 6.41 -8.36 -13.08
CA THR A 4 5.04 -8.82 -13.31
C THR A 4 4.50 -9.44 -12.03
N GLY A 5 3.25 -9.16 -11.72
CA GLY A 5 2.59 -9.67 -10.52
C GLY A 5 1.15 -9.23 -10.42
N THR A 6 0.66 -9.06 -9.20
CA THR A 6 -0.70 -8.60 -8.95
C THR A 6 -0.72 -7.42 -7.99
N ASP A 7 -1.72 -6.56 -8.11
CA ASP A 7 -2.03 -5.50 -7.16
C ASP A 7 -2.67 -6.06 -5.87
N VAL A 8 -3.05 -5.18 -4.94
CA VAL A 8 -3.66 -5.54 -3.65
C VAL A 8 -5.03 -6.22 -3.77
N PHE A 9 -5.70 -6.13 -4.92
CA PHE A 9 -6.97 -6.80 -5.22
C PHE A 9 -6.80 -8.08 -6.03
N GLY A 10 -5.57 -8.43 -6.43
CA GLY A 10 -5.26 -9.61 -7.22
C GLY A 10 -5.31 -9.39 -8.73
N ASP A 11 -5.48 -8.16 -9.21
CA ASP A 11 -5.44 -7.86 -10.64
C ASP A 11 -4.02 -7.86 -11.18
N ALA A 12 -3.87 -8.27 -12.44
CA ALA A 12 -2.57 -8.33 -13.09
C ALA A 12 -1.94 -6.93 -13.21
N MET A 13 -0.69 -6.83 -12.79
CA MET A 13 0.06 -5.58 -12.77
C MET A 13 1.47 -5.77 -13.29
N THR A 14 1.98 -4.77 -14.00
CA THR A 14 3.38 -4.74 -14.45
C THR A 14 4.02 -3.39 -14.16
N GLU A 15 5.33 -3.40 -13.92
CA GLU A 15 6.14 -2.19 -13.78
C GLU A 15 7.48 -2.37 -14.49
N VAL A 16 7.93 -1.34 -15.20
CA VAL A 16 9.25 -1.32 -15.83
C VAL A 16 10.20 -0.47 -14.99
N ILE A 17 11.23 -1.10 -14.46
CA ILE A 17 12.30 -0.42 -13.71
C ILE A 17 13.54 -0.32 -14.60
N THR A 18 14.00 0.91 -14.83
CA THR A 18 15.21 1.16 -15.60
C THR A 18 16.40 1.32 -14.66
N SER A 19 17.41 0.45 -14.82
CA SER A 19 18.66 0.56 -14.08
C SER A 19 19.44 1.81 -14.54
N THR A 20 20.06 2.48 -13.59
CA THR A 20 20.96 3.63 -13.85
C THR A 20 22.34 3.21 -14.32
N GLY A 21 22.63 1.90 -14.39
CA GLY A 21 23.97 1.38 -14.76
C GLY A 21 24.99 1.43 -13.63
N SER A 22 24.61 1.87 -12.44
CA SER A 22 25.42 1.82 -11.21
C SER A 22 24.96 0.68 -10.30
N ALA A 23 25.74 0.38 -9.27
CA ALA A 23 25.39 -0.63 -8.25
C ALA A 23 24.33 -0.15 -7.24
N GLU A 24 23.57 0.90 -7.58
CA GLU A 24 22.55 1.47 -6.71
C GLU A 24 21.20 0.78 -6.89
N ALA A 25 20.47 0.66 -5.79
CA ALA A 25 19.10 0.16 -5.80
C ALA A 25 18.16 1.19 -6.45
N VAL A 26 17.33 0.73 -7.38
CA VAL A 26 16.26 1.54 -7.99
C VAL A 26 14.94 1.06 -7.44
N ALA A 27 14.22 1.95 -6.75
CA ALA A 27 12.90 1.65 -6.22
C ALA A 27 11.82 1.75 -7.31
N GLY A 28 10.90 0.79 -7.32
CA GLY A 28 9.65 0.88 -8.06
C GLY A 28 8.66 1.85 -7.40
N THR A 29 7.60 2.17 -8.10
CA THR A 29 6.52 3.04 -7.63
C THR A 29 5.24 2.28 -7.32
N LYS A 30 5.09 1.07 -7.89
CA LYS A 30 3.92 0.22 -7.72
C LYS A 30 4.06 -0.72 -6.52
N LEU A 31 2.93 -1.00 -5.88
CA LEU A 31 2.87 -1.90 -4.72
C LEU A 31 2.27 -3.24 -5.13
N PHE A 32 3.14 -4.22 -5.30
CA PHE A 32 2.75 -5.59 -5.66
C PHE A 32 2.33 -6.39 -4.42
N LEU A 33 1.15 -7.01 -4.47
CA LEU A 33 0.76 -8.05 -3.51
C LEU A 33 1.58 -9.33 -3.76
N THR A 34 1.74 -9.70 -5.03
CA THR A 34 2.59 -10.83 -5.45
C THR A 34 3.47 -10.43 -6.61
N VAL A 35 4.70 -10.91 -6.63
CA VAL A 35 5.59 -10.83 -7.80
C VAL A 35 5.70 -12.24 -8.39
N THR A 36 5.33 -12.41 -9.65
CA THR A 36 5.36 -13.70 -10.36
C THR A 36 6.54 -13.83 -11.29
N ALA A 37 7.05 -12.72 -11.81
CA ALA A 37 8.23 -12.72 -12.68
C ALA A 37 9.01 -11.40 -12.59
N VAL A 38 10.32 -11.49 -12.79
CA VAL A 38 11.23 -10.36 -13.02
C VAL A 38 12.05 -10.68 -14.25
N GLU A 39 11.80 -9.98 -15.33
CA GLU A 39 12.47 -10.19 -16.61
C GLU A 39 13.29 -8.97 -16.99
N CYS A 40 14.55 -9.16 -17.30
CA CYS A 40 15.45 -8.07 -17.70
C CYS A 40 15.78 -8.18 -19.18
N SER A 41 15.67 -7.08 -19.91
CA SER A 41 15.88 -7.00 -21.34
C SER A 41 17.35 -7.16 -21.77
N ALA A 42 18.28 -7.04 -20.82
CA ALA A 42 19.71 -7.20 -21.08
C ALA A 42 20.33 -8.20 -20.06
N LYS A 43 21.40 -8.86 -20.50
CA LYS A 43 22.19 -9.72 -19.62
C LYS A 43 23.06 -8.85 -18.73
N TYR A 44 22.92 -8.98 -17.42
CA TYR A 44 23.77 -8.31 -16.46
C TYR A 44 25.05 -9.10 -16.21
N ALA A 45 26.13 -8.38 -15.93
CA ALA A 45 27.44 -8.99 -15.62
C ALA A 45 27.50 -9.57 -14.19
N ALA A 46 26.56 -9.21 -13.33
CA ALA A 46 26.46 -9.64 -11.93
C ALA A 46 25.01 -10.01 -11.56
N ASN A 47 24.84 -10.58 -10.37
CA ASN A 47 23.53 -10.93 -9.85
C ASN A 47 22.67 -9.68 -9.61
N ILE A 48 21.38 -9.80 -9.90
CA ILE A 48 20.37 -8.81 -9.55
C ILE A 48 19.68 -9.27 -8.28
N THR A 49 19.57 -8.38 -7.30
CA THR A 49 18.81 -8.62 -6.08
C THR A 49 17.50 -7.86 -6.16
N VAL A 50 16.40 -8.55 -5.89
CA VAL A 50 15.07 -7.95 -5.78
C VAL A 50 14.65 -8.02 -4.32
N GLY A 51 14.22 -6.89 -3.77
CA GLY A 51 13.76 -6.76 -2.39
C GLY A 51 12.47 -5.95 -2.31
N SER A 52 11.87 -5.94 -1.13
CA SER A 52 10.71 -5.09 -0.79
C SER A 52 11.18 -3.80 -0.12
N GLY A 53 10.41 -2.72 -0.31
CA GLY A 53 10.55 -1.49 0.47
C GLY A 53 9.64 -1.49 1.70
N ASP A 54 9.63 -0.36 2.41
CA ASP A 54 8.85 -0.18 3.65
C ASP A 54 7.41 0.32 3.41
N LEU A 55 7.08 0.68 2.18
CA LEU A 55 5.74 1.12 1.81
C LEU A 55 4.85 -0.11 1.59
N CYS A 56 3.75 -0.17 2.32
CA CYS A 56 2.80 -1.28 2.29
C CYS A 56 1.42 -0.80 1.84
N ALA A 57 0.66 -1.71 1.25
CA ALA A 57 -0.75 -1.51 0.99
C ALA A 57 -1.52 -2.80 1.25
N GLU A 58 -2.74 -2.63 1.77
CA GLU A 58 -3.65 -3.74 2.06
C GLU A 58 -5.03 -3.44 1.50
N ALA A 59 -5.67 -4.44 0.90
CA ALA A 59 -7.08 -4.38 0.56
C ALA A 59 -7.92 -4.72 1.81
N ILE A 60 -8.86 -3.85 2.16
CA ILE A 60 -9.74 -4.10 3.31
C ILE A 60 -10.88 -5.04 2.93
N GLN A 61 -11.31 -4.93 1.69
CA GLN A 61 -12.26 -5.84 1.06
C GLN A 61 -12.01 -5.78 -0.45
N GLY A 62 -12.25 -6.85 -1.19
CA GLY A 62 -12.06 -6.85 -2.65
C GLY A 62 -12.72 -5.64 -3.33
N LYS A 63 -12.72 -5.56 -4.66
CA LYS A 63 -13.25 -4.44 -5.45
C LYS A 63 -14.74 -4.14 -5.26
N ASN A 64 -15.33 -4.61 -4.20
CA ASN A 64 -16.72 -4.36 -3.88
C ASN A 64 -16.89 -2.98 -3.23
N ARG A 65 -18.04 -2.40 -3.46
CA ARG A 65 -18.46 -1.17 -2.80
C ARG A 65 -18.52 -1.37 -1.29
N ILE A 66 -17.85 -0.48 -0.54
CA ILE A 66 -17.74 -0.54 0.92
C ILE A 66 -17.92 0.84 1.53
N ARG A 67 -18.49 0.91 2.73
CA ARG A 67 -18.56 2.14 3.52
C ARG A 67 -17.73 1.99 4.78
N LEU A 68 -16.73 2.85 4.94
CA LEU A 68 -15.96 2.94 6.16
C LEU A 68 -16.72 3.80 7.17
N LYS A 69 -17.03 3.23 8.33
CA LYS A 69 -17.76 3.87 9.43
C LYS A 69 -16.85 4.28 10.58
N GLY A 70 -15.66 3.73 10.62
CA GLY A 70 -14.67 4.08 11.61
C GLY A 70 -13.42 3.23 11.49
N PHE A 71 -12.39 3.61 12.20
CA PHE A 71 -11.15 2.86 12.29
C PHE A 71 -10.44 3.11 13.62
N SER A 72 -9.63 2.15 14.00
CA SER A 72 -8.69 2.24 15.11
C SER A 72 -7.30 1.89 14.58
N ILE A 73 -6.32 2.75 14.79
CA ILE A 73 -4.94 2.55 14.36
C ILE A 73 -4.05 2.65 15.59
N VAL A 74 -3.30 1.60 15.89
CA VAL A 74 -2.23 1.62 16.87
C VAL A 74 -0.96 2.07 16.18
N SER A 75 -0.37 3.15 16.68
CA SER A 75 0.84 3.75 16.14
C SER A 75 2.05 2.88 16.47
N GLY A 76 2.89 2.64 15.48
CA GLY A 76 4.25 2.16 15.67
C GLY A 76 5.20 3.28 16.11
N GLY A 77 6.48 2.96 16.29
CA GLY A 77 7.50 3.89 16.76
C GLY A 77 7.83 5.07 15.84
N THR A 78 7.25 5.14 14.64
CA THR A 78 7.51 6.19 13.65
C THR A 78 6.23 6.92 13.26
N ALA A 79 6.25 8.25 13.28
CA ALA A 79 5.13 9.06 12.79
C ALA A 79 4.95 8.90 11.29
N GLY A 80 3.71 8.78 10.84
CA GLY A 80 3.44 8.58 9.42
C GLY A 80 2.02 8.95 9.01
N VAL A 81 1.73 8.67 7.75
CA VAL A 81 0.42 8.90 7.15
C VAL A 81 -0.16 7.57 6.68
N VAL A 82 -1.43 7.36 6.98
CA VAL A 82 -2.26 6.29 6.44
C VAL A 82 -3.19 6.89 5.41
N ASN A 83 -3.04 6.48 4.17
CA ASN A 83 -3.90 6.90 3.06
C ASN A 83 -5.04 5.89 2.90
N PHE A 84 -6.28 6.37 2.82
CA PHE A 84 -7.46 5.59 2.53
C PHE A 84 -7.87 5.83 1.09
N ILE A 85 -7.77 4.81 0.26
CA ILE A 85 -7.79 4.90 -1.20
C ILE A 85 -9.01 4.15 -1.74
N ASN A 86 -9.78 4.81 -2.60
CA ASN A 86 -10.85 4.21 -3.38
C ASN A 86 -10.23 3.57 -4.64
N GLY A 87 -10.09 2.26 -4.64
CA GLY A 87 -9.35 1.50 -5.64
C GLY A 87 -7.97 1.04 -5.17
N ALA A 88 -7.14 0.57 -6.10
CA ALA A 88 -5.76 0.17 -5.84
C ALA A 88 -4.84 1.39 -5.63
N PRO A 89 -3.73 1.26 -4.90
CA PRO A 89 -2.82 2.39 -4.64
C PRO A 89 -2.26 3.07 -5.88
N GLU A 90 -2.12 2.32 -6.98
CA GLU A 90 -1.47 2.77 -8.21
C GLU A 90 -2.32 3.74 -9.03
N ASP A 91 -3.64 3.56 -9.03
CA ASP A 91 -4.59 4.31 -9.87
C ASP A 91 -5.83 4.78 -9.10
N GLY A 92 -5.95 4.40 -7.84
CA GLY A 92 -7.06 4.80 -6.98
C GLY A 92 -6.96 6.24 -6.49
N THR A 93 -8.09 6.75 -5.98
CA THR A 93 -8.17 8.10 -5.44
C THR A 93 -8.12 8.07 -3.91
N THR A 94 -7.18 8.78 -3.31
CA THR A 94 -7.14 8.96 -1.85
C THR A 94 -8.33 9.82 -1.42
N LEU A 95 -9.28 9.24 -0.68
CA LEU A 95 -10.45 9.96 -0.19
C LEU A 95 -10.16 10.72 1.10
N PHE A 96 -9.37 10.13 1.99
CA PHE A 96 -8.91 10.85 3.19
C PHE A 96 -7.62 10.23 3.74
N LYS A 97 -7.03 10.91 4.74
CA LYS A 97 -5.78 10.51 5.38
C LYS A 97 -5.92 10.58 6.90
N SER A 98 -5.28 9.65 7.58
CA SER A 98 -5.03 9.72 9.03
C SER A 98 -3.54 9.84 9.28
N ARG A 99 -3.18 10.37 10.44
CA ARG A 99 -1.79 10.42 10.89
C ARG A 99 -1.61 9.64 12.18
N THR A 100 -0.50 8.93 12.26
CA THR A 100 0.04 8.37 13.50
C THR A 100 1.03 9.37 14.10
N ILE A 101 1.15 9.38 15.41
CA ILE A 101 2.01 10.34 16.13
C ILE A 101 3.44 9.83 16.35
N GLY A 102 3.72 8.57 16.01
CA GLY A 102 5.04 7.96 16.18
C GLY A 102 5.44 7.65 17.62
N THR A 103 4.48 7.65 18.53
CA THR A 103 4.66 7.11 19.86
C THR A 103 4.09 5.70 19.87
N ASP A 104 4.94 4.74 20.14
CA ASP A 104 4.62 3.32 20.17
C ASP A 104 3.40 3.04 21.06
N ASN A 105 2.54 2.13 20.61
CA ASN A 105 1.29 1.74 21.29
C ASN A 105 0.27 2.87 21.51
N THR A 106 0.38 4.00 20.82
CA THR A 106 -0.63 5.06 20.91
C THR A 106 -1.72 4.82 19.89
N THR A 107 -2.98 4.91 20.33
CA THR A 107 -4.14 4.63 19.50
C THR A 107 -4.73 5.91 18.91
N VAL A 108 -5.05 5.86 17.61
CA VAL A 108 -5.85 6.86 16.90
C VAL A 108 -7.18 6.23 16.51
N ASP A 109 -8.21 6.55 17.28
CA ASP A 109 -9.59 6.09 17.03
C ASP A 109 -10.39 7.18 16.34
N ARG A 110 -11.15 6.80 15.32
CA ARG A 110 -12.07 7.69 14.59
C ARG A 110 -13.36 6.98 14.28
N THR A 111 -14.46 7.59 14.68
CA THR A 111 -15.80 7.25 14.19
C THR A 111 -16.18 8.25 13.11
N ILE A 112 -16.66 7.75 11.99
CA ILE A 112 -17.13 8.58 10.87
C ILE A 112 -18.64 8.66 11.01
N PRO A 113 -19.21 9.88 11.20
CA PRO A 113 -20.63 10.05 11.46
C PRO A 113 -21.50 9.68 10.25
N GLU A 114 -22.78 9.52 10.50
CA GLU A 114 -23.83 9.24 9.51
C GLU A 114 -23.57 7.93 8.73
N GLN A 115 -23.47 8.04 7.43
CA GLN A 115 -23.33 6.88 6.55
C GLN A 115 -21.88 6.47 6.28
N GLY A 116 -20.91 7.18 6.87
CA GLY A 116 -19.49 6.93 6.65
C GLY A 116 -19.00 7.40 5.28
N VAL A 117 -17.73 7.06 4.96
CA VAL A 117 -17.12 7.36 3.65
C VAL A 117 -17.33 6.18 2.70
N LEU A 118 -17.83 6.47 1.50
CA LEU A 118 -18.09 5.48 0.46
C LEU A 118 -16.85 5.28 -0.42
N PHE A 119 -16.49 4.02 -0.61
CA PHE A 119 -15.49 3.53 -1.55
C PHE A 119 -16.20 2.64 -2.56
N ASP A 120 -16.33 3.06 -3.81
CA ASP A 120 -17.13 2.38 -4.86
C ASP A 120 -16.33 1.35 -5.64
N ASN A 121 -15.00 1.46 -5.62
CA ASN A 121 -14.08 0.58 -6.34
C ASN A 121 -13.24 -0.31 -5.40
N GLY A 122 -13.79 -0.59 -4.21
CA GLY A 122 -13.04 -1.24 -3.15
C GLY A 122 -12.21 -0.24 -2.33
N MET A 123 -11.80 -0.64 -1.14
CA MET A 123 -10.98 0.17 -0.25
C MET A 123 -9.63 -0.48 -0.05
N SER A 124 -8.57 0.27 -0.34
CA SER A 124 -7.22 -0.06 0.09
C SER A 124 -6.68 0.99 1.04
N VAL A 125 -5.75 0.58 1.89
CA VAL A 125 -4.96 1.46 2.75
C VAL A 125 -3.50 1.35 2.38
N GLN A 126 -2.81 2.49 2.40
CA GLN A 126 -1.38 2.56 2.11
C GLN A 126 -0.68 3.27 3.27
N TYR A 127 0.43 2.71 3.73
CA TYR A 127 1.20 3.19 4.87
C TYR A 127 2.65 2.71 4.82
N THR A 128 3.51 3.28 5.65
CA THR A 128 4.87 2.77 5.86
C THR A 128 4.87 1.81 7.05
N ILE A 129 5.50 0.64 6.93
CA ILE A 129 5.41 -0.46 7.89
C ILE A 129 5.74 -0.04 9.33
N ALA A 130 6.76 0.80 9.53
CA ALA A 130 7.19 1.27 10.86
C ALA A 130 6.21 2.26 11.52
N THR A 131 5.15 2.70 10.82
CA THR A 131 4.19 3.69 11.35
C THR A 131 2.99 3.08 12.03
N ILE A 132 2.78 1.77 11.86
CA ILE A 132 1.57 1.08 12.31
C ILE A 132 1.95 -0.28 12.90
N ASP A 133 1.39 -0.58 14.07
CA ASP A 133 1.44 -1.91 14.68
C ASP A 133 0.18 -2.71 14.39
N MET A 134 -0.98 -2.05 14.43
CA MET A 134 -2.27 -2.70 14.24
C MET A 134 -3.29 -1.73 13.65
N MET A 135 -4.15 -2.24 12.79
CA MET A 135 -5.31 -1.52 12.28
C MET A 135 -6.58 -2.35 12.42
N THR A 136 -7.68 -1.67 12.77
CA THR A 136 -9.02 -2.26 12.80
C THR A 136 -9.97 -1.34 12.05
N PHE A 137 -10.79 -1.90 11.18
CA PHE A 137 -11.74 -1.15 10.37
C PHE A 137 -13.16 -1.58 10.66
N PHE A 138 -14.05 -0.59 10.85
CA PHE A 138 -15.48 -0.77 11.01
C PHE A 138 -16.16 -0.36 9.70
N HIS A 139 -16.76 -1.30 9.02
CA HIS A 139 -17.35 -1.09 7.70
C HIS A 139 -18.69 -1.80 7.53
N GLY A 140 -19.43 -1.44 6.47
CA GLY A 140 -20.73 -2.04 6.13
C GLY A 140 -21.14 -1.71 4.70
#